data_bd61c5e46fb4f0b080a99b5ff99b24a1
#
_entry.id   bd61c5e46fb4f0b080a99b5ff99b24a1
#
_cell.length_a   1.000
_cell.length_b   1.000
_cell.length_c   1.000
_cell.angle_alpha   90.00
_cell.angle_beta   90.00
_cell.angle_gamma   90.00
#
_symmetry.space_group_name_H-M   'P 1'
#
loop_
_entity.id
_entity.type
_entity.pdbx_description
1 polymer ?
#
loop_
_entity_poly.entity_id
_entity_poly.type
_entity_poly.pdbx_seq_one_letter_code
_entity_poly.pdbx_strand_id
1 'polypeptide(L)'
;MRQLERAFYLHFTDYVVETIKLAHISLEELQRRAFLRNPEMVDQLMKEGHTCFILMMGHLGNWEWFSGSTTRFEDSRIYQIYRPLNNKAFDELFIHLRTRFGSYCIKKNDAARDMIRLKHDKTRCVVIFLADQTPSKANLHYWTEFLHQDTPFLNGPERIASKLDLPVIYLDTRRVRRGYYTVDMKLITSTPRETPENWITEKYARLLEETILSDPASWLWTHKRWKHKHVES
;
A
#
# COMPACT_ATOMS: atom_id res chain seq x y z
N MET A 1 23.43 10.67 -10.70
CA MET A 1 22.32 10.10 -11.50
C MET A 1 22.58 8.69 -11.99
N ARG A 2 23.61 8.39 -12.80
CA ARG A 2 23.87 7.03 -13.35
C ARG A 2 23.96 5.91 -12.31
N GLN A 3 24.47 6.18 -11.11
CA GLN A 3 24.54 5.15 -10.04
C GLN A 3 23.15 4.81 -9.48
N LEU A 4 22.30 5.81 -9.26
CA LEU A 4 20.92 5.60 -8.80
C LEU A 4 20.09 4.85 -9.86
N GLU A 5 20.21 5.25 -11.13
CA GLU A 5 19.55 4.58 -12.24
C GLU A 5 19.94 3.11 -12.32
N ARG A 6 21.24 2.80 -12.24
CA ARG A 6 21.73 1.42 -12.21
C ARG A 6 21.18 0.65 -11.01
N ALA A 7 21.20 1.24 -9.82
CA ALA A 7 20.68 0.62 -8.60
C ALA A 7 19.18 0.34 -8.72
N PHE A 8 18.40 1.27 -9.30
CA PHE A 8 16.99 1.08 -9.57
C PHE A 8 16.73 -0.10 -10.52
N TYR A 9 17.41 -0.17 -11.68
CA TYR A 9 17.18 -1.25 -12.63
C TYR A 9 17.61 -2.63 -12.08
N LEU A 10 18.67 -2.68 -11.26
CA LEU A 10 19.03 -3.89 -10.53
C LEU A 10 17.92 -4.33 -9.57
N HIS A 11 17.39 -3.38 -8.78
CA HIS A 11 16.28 -3.65 -7.90
C HIS A 11 15.01 -4.05 -8.66
N PHE A 12 14.70 -3.37 -9.75
CA PHE A 12 13.52 -3.69 -10.59
C PHE A 12 13.62 -5.09 -11.20
N THR A 13 14.82 -5.51 -11.62
CA THR A 13 15.05 -6.87 -12.08
C THR A 13 14.85 -7.89 -10.95
N ASP A 14 15.34 -7.59 -9.75
CA ASP A 14 15.10 -8.40 -8.56
C ASP A 14 13.61 -8.53 -8.26
N TYR A 15 12.86 -7.42 -8.28
CA TYR A 15 11.40 -7.42 -8.12
C TYR A 15 10.69 -8.35 -9.10
N VAL A 16 11.08 -8.33 -10.38
CA VAL A 16 10.48 -9.23 -11.41
C VAL A 16 10.75 -10.70 -11.07
N VAL A 17 12.01 -11.05 -10.77
CA VAL A 17 12.38 -12.42 -10.40
C VAL A 17 11.69 -12.89 -9.13
N GLU A 18 11.61 -12.04 -8.13
CA GLU A 18 10.95 -12.31 -6.86
C GLU A 18 9.43 -12.44 -7.02
N THR A 19 8.81 -11.67 -7.91
CA THR A 19 7.39 -11.80 -8.24
C THR A 19 7.10 -13.13 -8.91
N ILE A 20 7.96 -13.59 -9.82
CA ILE A 20 7.86 -14.93 -10.41
C ILE A 20 8.03 -16.00 -9.31
N LYS A 21 8.98 -15.82 -8.40
CA LYS A 21 9.22 -16.72 -7.28
C LYS A 21 8.00 -16.82 -6.36
N LEU A 22 7.16 -15.80 -6.27
CA LEU A 22 5.92 -15.81 -5.48
C LEU A 22 4.99 -16.97 -5.86
N ALA A 23 5.06 -17.46 -7.08
CA ALA A 23 4.28 -18.63 -7.53
C ALA A 23 4.64 -19.94 -6.80
N HIS A 24 5.88 -20.06 -6.28
CA HIS A 24 6.39 -21.32 -5.71
C HIS A 24 6.97 -21.20 -4.31
N ILE A 25 7.22 -19.99 -3.82
CA ILE A 25 7.78 -19.75 -2.49
C ILE A 25 6.85 -20.31 -1.39
N SER A 26 7.40 -20.92 -0.34
CA SER A 26 6.62 -21.28 0.83
C SER A 26 6.25 -20.04 1.65
N LEU A 27 5.17 -20.14 2.44
CA LEU A 27 4.76 -19.05 3.35
C LEU A 27 5.87 -18.74 4.36
N GLU A 28 6.49 -19.78 4.93
CA GLU A 28 7.59 -19.64 5.88
C GLU A 28 8.77 -18.86 5.30
N GLU A 29 9.20 -19.23 4.09
CA GLU A 29 10.29 -18.53 3.40
C GLU A 29 9.91 -17.08 3.08
N LEU A 30 8.67 -16.84 2.66
CA LEU A 30 8.17 -15.50 2.38
C LEU A 30 8.16 -14.62 3.65
N GLN A 31 7.68 -15.14 4.77
CA GLN A 31 7.66 -14.43 6.05
C GLN A 31 9.06 -14.13 6.59
N ARG A 32 10.02 -14.99 6.30
CA ARG A 32 11.43 -14.78 6.63
C ARG A 32 12.08 -13.69 5.79
N ARG A 33 11.59 -13.50 4.55
CA ARG A 33 12.10 -12.49 3.59
C ARG A 33 11.37 -11.17 3.62
N ALA A 34 10.08 -11.20 3.92
CA ALA A 34 9.24 -10.00 4.08
C ALA A 34 8.74 -9.96 5.52
N PHE A 35 9.53 -9.36 6.40
CA PHE A 35 9.27 -9.37 7.84
C PHE A 35 8.46 -8.13 8.24
N LEU A 36 7.26 -8.36 8.77
CA LEU A 36 6.43 -7.31 9.36
C LEU A 36 6.88 -7.07 10.81
N ARG A 37 7.27 -5.84 11.10
CA ARG A 37 7.57 -5.39 12.46
C ARG A 37 6.31 -4.83 13.11
N ASN A 38 6.28 -4.89 14.44
CA ASN A 38 5.24 -4.35 15.32
C ASN A 38 3.77 -4.64 14.85
N PRO A 39 3.43 -5.90 14.46
CA PRO A 39 2.05 -6.25 14.10
C PRO A 39 1.07 -6.09 15.27
N GLU A 40 1.57 -6.10 16.52
CA GLU A 40 0.85 -5.88 17.77
C GLU A 40 0.11 -4.52 17.80
N MET A 41 0.50 -3.57 16.98
CA MET A 41 -0.23 -2.30 16.81
C MET A 41 -1.68 -2.54 16.38
N VAL A 42 -1.91 -3.44 15.43
CA VAL A 42 -3.27 -3.79 14.98
C VAL A 42 -4.03 -4.50 16.08
N ASP A 43 -3.40 -5.41 16.81
CA ASP A 43 -4.02 -6.13 17.92
C ASP A 43 -4.43 -5.17 19.06
N GLN A 44 -3.62 -4.15 19.32
CA GLN A 44 -3.96 -3.12 20.31
C GLN A 44 -5.19 -2.31 19.86
N LEU A 45 -5.21 -1.83 18.61
CA LEU A 45 -6.36 -1.10 18.07
C LEU A 45 -7.63 -1.97 18.02
N MET A 46 -7.49 -3.28 17.83
CA MET A 46 -8.62 -4.21 17.93
C MET A 46 -9.18 -4.30 19.35
N LYS A 47 -8.32 -4.28 20.38
CA LYS A 47 -8.74 -4.24 21.79
C LYS A 47 -9.46 -2.93 22.14
N GLU A 48 -9.15 -1.85 21.43
CA GLU A 48 -9.82 -0.55 21.53
C GLU A 48 -11.18 -0.52 20.80
N GLY A 49 -11.59 -1.63 20.16
CA GLY A 49 -12.90 -1.80 19.52
C GLY A 49 -12.91 -1.60 18.01
N HIS A 50 -11.77 -1.34 17.40
CA HIS A 50 -11.67 -1.27 15.94
C HIS A 50 -11.67 -2.66 15.31
N THR A 51 -12.46 -2.87 14.25
CA THR A 51 -12.56 -4.17 13.57
C THR A 51 -11.97 -4.15 12.16
N CYS A 52 -11.82 -2.98 11.56
CA CYS A 52 -11.33 -2.83 10.19
C CYS A 52 -10.32 -1.67 10.12
N PHE A 53 -9.28 -1.84 9.33
CA PHE A 53 -8.13 -0.93 9.24
C PHE A 53 -7.77 -0.65 7.79
N ILE A 54 -7.30 0.57 7.52
CA ILE A 54 -6.69 0.92 6.25
C ILE A 54 -5.17 0.93 6.41
N LEU A 55 -4.49 0.12 5.60
CA LEU A 55 -3.04 0.16 5.47
C LEU A 55 -2.67 0.86 4.16
N MET A 56 -1.90 1.94 4.25
CA MET A 56 -1.42 2.67 3.08
C MET A 56 0.06 2.38 2.86
N MET A 57 0.43 2.06 1.63
CA MET A 57 1.82 1.82 1.25
C MET A 57 2.13 2.38 -0.14
N GLY A 58 3.42 2.46 -0.48
CA GLY A 58 3.91 2.77 -1.81
C GLY A 58 4.41 1.53 -2.56
N HIS A 59 4.67 1.68 -3.85
CA HIS A 59 5.34 0.66 -4.66
C HIS A 59 6.86 0.70 -4.38
N LEU A 60 7.22 0.27 -3.17
CA LEU A 60 8.58 0.23 -2.64
C LEU A 60 9.02 -1.21 -2.36
N GLY A 61 10.26 -1.53 -2.63
CA GLY A 61 10.77 -2.86 -2.43
C GLY A 61 10.01 -3.91 -3.25
N ASN A 62 9.59 -4.98 -2.62
CA ASN A 62 8.68 -5.95 -3.24
C ASN A 62 7.31 -5.94 -2.55
N TRP A 63 6.44 -5.05 -2.98
CA TRP A 63 5.07 -4.92 -2.46
C TRP A 63 4.19 -6.15 -2.71
N GLU A 64 4.48 -6.98 -3.71
CA GLU A 64 3.73 -8.21 -3.97
C GLU A 64 3.98 -9.26 -2.86
N TRP A 65 5.17 -9.27 -2.27
CA TRP A 65 5.51 -10.18 -1.19
C TRP A 65 4.78 -9.86 0.11
N PHE A 66 4.22 -8.65 0.24
CA PHE A 66 3.39 -8.30 1.38
C PHE A 66 2.13 -9.17 1.48
N SER A 67 1.67 -9.77 0.37
CA SER A 67 0.57 -10.75 0.36
C SER A 67 0.78 -11.93 1.33
N GLY A 68 2.02 -12.31 1.62
CA GLY A 68 2.35 -13.36 2.58
C GLY A 68 2.45 -12.90 4.03
N SER A 69 2.47 -11.59 4.29
CA SER A 69 2.48 -11.06 5.66
C SER A 69 1.10 -11.17 6.33
N THR A 70 0.10 -11.59 5.57
CA THR A 70 -1.32 -11.63 5.93
C THR A 70 -1.62 -12.55 7.11
N THR A 71 -0.82 -13.60 7.31
CA THR A 71 -1.00 -14.55 8.42
C THR A 71 -0.49 -14.02 9.77
N ARG A 72 0.03 -12.78 9.79
CA ARG A 72 0.48 -12.10 11.01
C ARG A 72 -0.64 -11.38 11.76
N PHE A 73 -1.79 -11.20 11.11
CA PHE A 73 -2.98 -10.60 11.71
C PHE A 73 -3.98 -11.70 12.04
N GLU A 74 -3.83 -12.31 13.21
CA GLU A 74 -4.70 -13.39 13.66
C GLU A 74 -6.18 -12.97 13.59
N ASP A 75 -7.04 -13.87 13.12
CA ASP A 75 -8.48 -13.67 12.95
C ASP A 75 -8.91 -12.51 12.02
N SER A 76 -7.98 -11.95 11.22
CA SER A 76 -8.31 -10.86 10.30
C SER A 76 -8.24 -11.29 8.84
N ARG A 77 -9.24 -10.88 8.06
CA ARG A 77 -9.21 -11.02 6.60
C ARG A 77 -8.40 -9.89 5.99
N ILE A 78 -7.52 -10.22 5.06
CA ILE A 78 -6.70 -9.24 4.36
C ILE A 78 -7.27 -9.00 2.97
N TYR A 79 -7.52 -7.75 2.67
CA TYR A 79 -7.99 -7.30 1.36
C TYR A 79 -6.94 -6.39 0.71
N GLN A 80 -6.70 -6.58 -0.58
CA GLN A 80 -5.81 -5.75 -1.37
C GLN A 80 -6.63 -5.01 -2.43
N ILE A 81 -6.58 -3.68 -2.42
CA ILE A 81 -7.23 -2.89 -3.46
C ILE A 81 -6.35 -2.90 -4.69
N TYR A 82 -6.93 -3.30 -5.83
CA TYR A 82 -6.19 -3.39 -7.08
C TYR A 82 -6.95 -2.80 -8.26
N ARG A 83 -6.21 -2.38 -9.27
CA ARG A 83 -6.77 -2.00 -10.56
C ARG A 83 -6.67 -3.18 -11.52
N PRO A 84 -7.79 -3.69 -12.08
CA PRO A 84 -7.75 -4.75 -13.09
C PRO A 84 -6.85 -4.40 -14.26
N LEU A 85 -6.10 -5.39 -14.74
CA LEU A 85 -5.23 -5.26 -15.90
C LEU A 85 -6.03 -5.50 -17.19
N ASN A 86 -5.62 -4.83 -18.27
CA ASN A 86 -6.26 -5.01 -19.59
C ASN A 86 -6.04 -6.42 -20.15
N ASN A 87 -4.88 -7.01 -19.89
CA ASN A 87 -4.60 -8.39 -20.26
C ASN A 87 -5.16 -9.33 -19.20
N LYS A 88 -6.19 -10.09 -19.55
CA LYS A 88 -6.92 -10.99 -18.66
C LYS A 88 -6.03 -12.08 -18.06
N ALA A 89 -5.13 -12.67 -18.85
CA ALA A 89 -4.24 -13.72 -18.35
C ALA A 89 -3.27 -13.19 -17.28
N PHE A 90 -2.73 -11.99 -17.48
CA PHE A 90 -1.92 -11.34 -16.46
C PHE A 90 -2.74 -10.90 -15.24
N ASP A 91 -3.98 -10.44 -15.42
CA ASP A 91 -4.88 -10.10 -14.32
C ASP A 91 -5.13 -11.32 -13.44
N GLU A 92 -5.51 -12.44 -14.03
CA GLU A 92 -5.75 -13.71 -13.34
C GLU A 92 -4.47 -14.22 -12.63
N LEU A 93 -3.31 -14.14 -13.29
CA LEU A 93 -2.03 -14.50 -12.70
C LEU A 93 -1.75 -13.68 -11.44
N PHE A 94 -1.85 -12.34 -11.50
CA PHE A 94 -1.58 -11.49 -10.35
C PHE A 94 -2.60 -11.68 -9.23
N ILE A 95 -3.89 -11.89 -9.54
CA ILE A 95 -4.90 -12.25 -8.55
C ILE A 95 -4.50 -13.56 -7.85
N HIS A 96 -4.14 -14.59 -8.62
CA HIS A 96 -3.71 -15.87 -8.08
C HIS A 96 -2.49 -15.72 -7.15
N LEU A 97 -1.46 -14.99 -7.57
CA LEU A 97 -0.27 -14.75 -6.76
C LEU A 97 -0.60 -14.03 -5.45
N ARG A 98 -1.44 -13.00 -5.50
CA ARG A 98 -1.83 -12.21 -4.33
C ARG A 98 -2.71 -12.99 -3.35
N THR A 99 -3.62 -13.83 -3.87
CA THR A 99 -4.57 -14.58 -3.03
C THR A 99 -4.04 -15.92 -2.53
N ARG A 100 -2.89 -16.35 -3.03
CA ARG A 100 -2.30 -17.67 -2.74
C ARG A 100 -2.12 -17.95 -1.24
N PHE A 101 -1.94 -16.91 -0.43
CA PHE A 101 -1.74 -17.03 1.02
C PHE A 101 -2.97 -16.60 1.83
N GLY A 102 -4.17 -16.63 1.23
CA GLY A 102 -5.44 -16.40 1.93
C GLY A 102 -5.91 -14.95 1.95
N SER A 103 -5.26 -14.03 1.23
CA SER A 103 -5.80 -12.68 1.05
C SER A 103 -6.85 -12.61 -0.06
N TYR A 104 -7.58 -11.51 -0.10
CA TYR A 104 -8.63 -11.23 -1.08
C TYR A 104 -8.29 -9.99 -1.90
N CYS A 105 -8.74 -9.95 -3.15
CA CYS A 105 -8.59 -8.78 -4.01
C CYS A 105 -9.92 -8.06 -4.18
N ILE A 106 -9.94 -6.74 -3.94
CA ILE A 106 -11.09 -5.86 -4.21
C ILE A 106 -10.73 -4.93 -5.36
N LYS A 107 -11.59 -4.86 -6.38
CA LYS A 107 -11.39 -3.93 -7.48
C LYS A 107 -11.49 -2.49 -6.98
N LYS A 108 -10.60 -1.62 -7.43
CA LYS A 108 -10.54 -0.20 -7.02
C LYS A 108 -11.90 0.50 -7.07
N ASN A 109 -12.71 0.23 -8.11
CA ASN A 109 -14.01 0.88 -8.28
C ASN A 109 -15.06 0.39 -7.26
N ASP A 110 -14.85 -0.79 -6.68
CA ASP A 110 -15.74 -1.40 -5.70
C ASP A 110 -15.31 -1.13 -4.25
N ALA A 111 -14.12 -0.54 -4.05
CA ALA A 111 -13.48 -0.39 -2.75
C ALA A 111 -14.40 0.25 -1.70
N ALA A 112 -15.00 1.40 -2.01
CA ALA A 112 -15.86 2.10 -1.05
C ALA A 112 -17.10 1.28 -0.67
N ARG A 113 -17.75 0.64 -1.65
CA ARG A 113 -18.93 -0.20 -1.42
C ARG A 113 -18.59 -1.42 -0.56
N ASP A 114 -17.51 -2.10 -0.90
CA ASP A 114 -17.12 -3.31 -0.20
C ASP A 114 -16.62 -3.01 1.22
N MET A 115 -15.92 -1.90 1.44
CA MET A 115 -15.51 -1.48 2.78
C MET A 115 -16.69 -1.08 3.66
N ILE A 116 -17.74 -0.44 3.11
CA ILE A 116 -18.99 -0.18 3.83
C ILE A 116 -19.60 -1.50 4.31
N ARG A 117 -19.67 -2.52 3.43
CA ARG A 117 -20.19 -3.84 3.77
C ARG A 117 -19.35 -4.50 4.86
N LEU A 118 -18.02 -4.52 4.72
CA LEU A 118 -17.12 -5.12 5.72
C LEU A 118 -17.28 -4.48 7.11
N LYS A 119 -17.42 -3.15 7.15
CA LYS A 119 -17.66 -2.41 8.41
C LYS A 119 -19.04 -2.74 8.99
N HIS A 120 -20.09 -2.78 8.15
CA HIS A 120 -21.46 -3.13 8.58
C HIS A 120 -21.52 -4.55 9.17
N ASP A 121 -20.86 -5.50 8.49
CA ASP A 121 -20.82 -6.91 8.89
C ASP A 121 -19.88 -7.16 10.07
N LYS A 122 -19.24 -6.12 10.63
CA LYS A 122 -18.23 -6.17 11.70
C LYS A 122 -17.11 -7.18 11.39
N THR A 123 -16.79 -7.34 10.11
CA THR A 123 -15.71 -8.23 9.67
C THR A 123 -14.37 -7.69 10.20
N ARG A 124 -13.62 -8.53 10.91
CA ARG A 124 -12.23 -8.20 11.24
C ARG A 124 -11.42 -8.21 9.96
N CYS A 125 -10.90 -7.04 9.59
CA CYS A 125 -10.20 -6.91 8.32
C CYS A 125 -9.14 -5.81 8.29
N VAL A 126 -8.17 -6.06 7.44
CA VAL A 126 -7.13 -5.11 7.05
C VAL A 126 -7.23 -4.89 5.55
N VAL A 127 -7.35 -3.65 5.11
CA VAL A 127 -7.51 -3.30 3.70
C VAL A 127 -6.31 -2.47 3.24
N ILE A 128 -5.56 -3.00 2.26
CA ILE A 128 -4.30 -2.44 1.80
C ILE A 128 -4.53 -1.60 0.54
N PHE A 129 -4.01 -0.36 0.57
CA PHE A 129 -3.99 0.56 -0.55
C PHE A 129 -2.56 0.91 -0.95
N LEU A 130 -2.21 0.66 -2.20
CA LEU A 130 -1.03 1.27 -2.82
C LEU A 130 -1.46 2.62 -3.41
N ALA A 131 -1.11 3.71 -2.74
CA ALA A 131 -1.69 5.03 -3.00
C ALA A 131 -0.72 6.05 -3.62
N ASP A 132 0.49 5.62 -4.00
CA ASP A 132 1.57 6.47 -4.51
C ASP A 132 1.54 6.73 -6.02
N GLN A 133 0.64 6.09 -6.77
CA GLN A 133 0.52 6.31 -8.21
C GLN A 133 -0.36 7.52 -8.53
N THR A 134 -0.15 8.08 -9.73
CA THR A 134 -0.90 9.25 -10.20
C THR A 134 -2.40 8.96 -10.28
N PRO A 135 -3.26 9.81 -9.68
CA PRO A 135 -4.71 9.71 -9.84
C PRO A 135 -5.14 9.84 -11.32
N SER A 136 -6.33 9.36 -11.65
CA SER A 136 -6.96 9.68 -12.93
C SER A 136 -7.37 11.16 -12.97
N LYS A 137 -7.57 11.72 -14.18
CA LYS A 137 -8.00 13.13 -14.34
C LYS A 137 -9.23 13.49 -13.49
N ALA A 138 -10.18 12.56 -13.35
CA ALA A 138 -11.39 12.76 -12.54
C ALA A 138 -11.14 12.72 -11.01
N ASN A 139 -9.93 12.43 -10.56
CA ASN A 139 -9.56 12.29 -9.14
C ASN A 139 -8.37 13.18 -8.74
N LEU A 140 -8.18 14.30 -9.43
CA LEU A 140 -7.15 15.29 -9.12
C LEU A 140 -7.68 16.31 -8.11
N HIS A 141 -8.04 15.83 -6.91
CA HIS A 141 -8.71 16.67 -5.90
C HIS A 141 -7.75 17.25 -4.86
N TYR A 142 -6.56 16.68 -4.73
CA TYR A 142 -5.59 17.13 -3.74
C TYR A 142 -4.19 17.17 -4.35
N TRP A 143 -3.50 18.29 -4.13
CA TRP A 143 -2.13 18.54 -4.58
C TRP A 143 -1.26 18.95 -3.41
N THR A 144 -0.02 18.49 -3.40
CA THR A 144 1.00 18.87 -2.42
C THR A 144 2.38 18.79 -3.05
N GLU A 145 3.33 19.49 -2.49
CA GLU A 145 4.74 19.32 -2.86
C GLU A 145 5.21 17.91 -2.47
N PHE A 146 5.82 17.19 -3.39
CA PHE A 146 6.35 15.84 -3.18
C PHE A 146 7.58 15.64 -4.03
N LEU A 147 8.72 15.32 -3.40
CA LEU A 147 10.04 15.25 -4.05
C LEU A 147 10.34 16.51 -4.88
N HIS A 148 10.09 17.68 -4.29
CA HIS A 148 10.29 19.01 -4.89
C HIS A 148 9.45 19.27 -6.16
N GLN A 149 8.31 18.62 -6.29
CA GLN A 149 7.40 18.82 -7.40
C GLN A 149 5.95 18.87 -6.91
N ASP A 150 5.16 19.78 -7.50
CA ASP A 150 3.73 19.83 -7.27
C ASP A 150 3.06 18.55 -7.79
N THR A 151 2.42 17.80 -6.91
CA THR A 151 2.07 16.40 -7.14
C THR A 151 0.66 16.09 -6.66
N PRO A 152 -0.21 15.54 -7.54
CA PRO A 152 -1.54 15.12 -7.11
C PRO A 152 -1.49 13.80 -6.36
N PHE A 153 -2.23 13.71 -5.25
CA PHE A 153 -2.40 12.48 -4.48
C PHE A 153 -3.85 11.97 -4.51
N LEU A 154 -3.99 10.65 -4.43
CA LEU A 154 -5.29 9.99 -4.33
C LEU A 154 -5.79 10.08 -2.88
N ASN A 155 -6.80 10.91 -2.61
CA ASN A 155 -7.40 11.05 -1.29
C ASN A 155 -8.56 10.06 -1.03
N GLY A 156 -8.81 9.13 -1.94
CA GLY A 156 -9.86 8.11 -1.77
C GLY A 156 -9.75 7.28 -0.49
N PRO A 157 -8.56 6.76 -0.11
CA PRO A 157 -8.37 6.05 1.15
C PRO A 157 -8.76 6.89 2.37
N GLU A 158 -8.35 8.17 2.44
CA GLU A 158 -8.73 9.10 3.51
C GLU A 158 -10.24 9.31 3.58
N ARG A 159 -10.89 9.59 2.44
CA ARG A 159 -12.35 9.78 2.38
C ARG A 159 -13.11 8.55 2.91
N ILE A 160 -12.62 7.35 2.64
CA ILE A 160 -13.19 6.11 3.16
C ILE A 160 -12.91 6.00 4.65
N ALA A 161 -11.67 6.29 5.09
CA ALA A 161 -11.28 6.26 6.49
C ALA A 161 -12.16 7.18 7.34
N SER A 162 -12.28 8.46 6.95
CA SER A 162 -13.07 9.45 7.67
C SER A 162 -14.57 9.12 7.68
N LYS A 163 -15.11 8.63 6.55
CA LYS A 163 -16.52 8.25 6.47
C LYS A 163 -16.88 7.07 7.37
N LEU A 164 -16.00 6.05 7.40
CA LEU A 164 -16.26 4.80 8.10
C LEU A 164 -15.61 4.73 9.49
N ASP A 165 -14.85 5.75 9.87
CA ASP A 165 -14.09 5.80 11.11
C ASP A 165 -13.15 4.60 11.26
N LEU A 166 -12.23 4.47 10.31
CA LEU A 166 -11.28 3.38 10.24
C LEU A 166 -9.87 3.87 10.50
N PRO A 167 -9.14 3.34 11.48
CA PRO A 167 -7.74 3.68 11.69
C PRO A 167 -6.92 3.53 10.41
N VAL A 168 -5.96 4.44 10.24
CA VAL A 168 -5.07 4.47 9.08
C VAL A 168 -3.64 4.28 9.54
N ILE A 169 -2.95 3.32 8.93
CA ILE A 169 -1.58 2.95 9.24
C ILE A 169 -0.76 3.02 7.95
N TYR A 170 0.42 3.62 8.02
CA TYR A 170 1.40 3.59 6.95
C TYR A 170 2.32 2.39 7.08
N LEU A 171 2.62 1.73 5.97
CA LEU A 171 3.56 0.62 5.89
C LEU A 171 4.89 1.11 5.32
N ASP A 172 5.86 1.39 6.18
CA ASP A 172 7.21 1.79 5.82
C ASP A 172 8.02 0.58 5.39
N THR A 173 8.04 0.32 4.09
CA THR A 173 8.74 -0.82 3.50
C THR A 173 10.18 -0.47 3.20
N ARG A 174 11.13 -1.26 3.72
CA ARG A 174 12.55 -1.05 3.51
C ARG A 174 13.25 -2.33 3.05
N ARG A 175 14.13 -2.20 2.07
CA ARG A 175 15.01 -3.28 1.66
C ARG A 175 16.20 -3.36 2.62
N VAL A 176 16.32 -4.47 3.35
CA VAL A 176 17.45 -4.73 4.25
C VAL A 176 18.67 -5.22 3.47
N ARG A 177 18.43 -6.11 2.53
CA ARG A 177 19.38 -6.63 1.55
C ARG A 177 18.63 -7.23 0.36
N ARG A 178 19.33 -7.63 -0.67
CA ARG A 178 18.74 -8.29 -1.84
C ARG A 178 17.85 -9.47 -1.42
N GLY A 179 16.57 -9.41 -1.80
CA GLY A 179 15.57 -10.45 -1.48
C GLY A 179 15.10 -10.49 -0.04
N TYR A 180 15.34 -9.43 0.76
CA TYR A 180 14.88 -9.31 2.14
C TYR A 180 14.39 -7.91 2.45
N TYR A 181 13.20 -7.84 3.00
CA TYR A 181 12.48 -6.60 3.29
C TYR A 181 11.96 -6.58 4.70
N THR A 182 11.89 -5.40 5.30
CA THR A 182 11.16 -5.16 6.53
C THR A 182 10.04 -4.18 6.26
N VAL A 183 8.96 -4.32 6.98
CA VAL A 183 7.83 -3.40 6.93
C VAL A 183 7.53 -2.95 8.35
N ASP A 184 7.75 -1.66 8.62
CA ASP A 184 7.40 -1.03 9.89
C ASP A 184 6.01 -0.40 9.78
N MET A 185 5.15 -0.67 10.74
CA MET A 185 3.81 -0.07 10.81
C MET A 185 3.90 1.25 11.57
N LYS A 186 3.44 2.34 10.95
CA LYS A 186 3.38 3.69 11.55
C LYS A 186 1.93 4.15 11.60
N LEU A 187 1.36 4.33 12.78
CA LEU A 187 0.01 4.86 12.92
C LEU A 187 -0.05 6.28 12.36
N ILE A 188 -0.93 6.51 11.38
CA ILE A 188 -1.26 7.86 10.92
C ILE A 188 -2.31 8.45 11.87
N THR A 189 -3.43 7.76 12.06
CA THR A 189 -4.47 8.15 13.02
C THR A 189 -5.36 6.96 13.38
N SER A 190 -5.86 6.93 14.62
CA SER A 190 -6.93 6.04 15.05
C SER A 190 -8.31 6.71 15.02
N THR A 191 -8.35 8.04 14.88
CA THR A 191 -9.57 8.85 14.90
C THR A 191 -9.70 9.69 13.61
N PRO A 192 -9.89 9.08 12.43
CA PRO A 192 -9.84 9.78 11.15
C PRO A 192 -10.95 10.81 10.97
N ARG A 193 -12.06 10.71 11.70
CA ARG A 193 -13.14 11.73 11.69
C ARG A 193 -12.76 13.05 12.32
N GLU A 194 -11.77 13.04 13.20
CA GLU A 194 -11.30 14.22 13.92
C GLU A 194 -10.18 14.95 13.17
N THR A 195 -9.69 14.37 12.07
CA THR A 195 -8.62 14.97 11.27
C THR A 195 -9.18 15.99 10.26
N PRO A 196 -8.45 17.08 9.99
CA PRO A 196 -8.82 17.99 8.90
C PRO A 196 -8.85 17.30 7.54
N GLU A 197 -9.59 17.85 6.60
CA GLU A 197 -9.64 17.35 5.23
C GLU A 197 -8.22 17.32 4.59
N ASN A 198 -7.92 16.21 3.91
CA ASN A 198 -6.64 15.90 3.28
C ASN A 198 -5.42 15.76 4.22
N TRP A 199 -5.62 15.84 5.53
CA TRP A 199 -4.52 15.70 6.50
C TRP A 199 -3.90 14.30 6.49
N ILE A 200 -4.72 13.25 6.38
CA ILE A 200 -4.25 11.85 6.31
C ILE A 200 -3.44 11.64 5.04
N THR A 201 -3.92 12.18 3.92
CA THR A 201 -3.24 12.09 2.62
C THR A 201 -1.91 12.84 2.65
N GLU A 202 -1.87 14.02 3.26
CA GLU A 202 -0.64 14.79 3.44
C GLU A 202 0.36 14.04 4.33
N LYS A 203 -0.11 13.49 5.46
CA LYS A 203 0.75 12.71 6.36
C LYS A 203 1.34 11.48 5.66
N TYR A 204 0.50 10.78 4.86
CA TYR A 204 0.96 9.69 4.02
C TYR A 204 2.02 10.14 3.02
N ALA A 205 1.82 11.28 2.33
CA ALA A 205 2.77 11.80 1.37
C ALA A 205 4.14 12.09 2.02
N ARG A 206 4.17 12.68 3.21
CA ARG A 206 5.43 12.95 3.95
C ARG A 206 6.14 11.66 4.35
N LEU A 207 5.41 10.68 4.91
CA LEU A 207 5.99 9.39 5.29
C LEU A 207 6.54 8.63 4.08
N LEU A 208 5.81 8.66 2.96
CA LEU A 208 6.25 8.05 1.71
C LEU A 208 7.53 8.72 1.18
N GLU A 209 7.59 10.04 1.20
CA GLU A 209 8.76 10.82 0.78
C GLU A 209 9.99 10.49 1.62
N GLU A 210 9.86 10.44 2.95
CA GLU A 210 10.92 9.99 3.86
C GLU A 210 11.42 8.59 3.50
N THR A 211 10.51 7.66 3.23
CA THR A 211 10.88 6.29 2.84
C THR A 211 11.65 6.27 1.53
N ILE A 212 11.18 7.00 0.51
CA ILE A 212 11.84 7.10 -0.80
C ILE A 212 13.23 7.74 -0.67
N LEU A 213 13.36 8.82 0.09
CA LEU A 213 14.64 9.50 0.29
C LEU A 213 15.67 8.61 1.01
N SER A 214 15.22 7.69 1.85
CA SER A 214 16.11 6.75 2.56
C SER A 214 16.67 5.62 1.67
N ASP A 215 15.91 5.14 0.68
CA ASP A 215 16.35 4.18 -0.36
C ASP A 215 15.65 4.48 -1.69
N PRO A 216 16.11 5.51 -2.41
CA PRO A 216 15.45 5.94 -3.65
C PRO A 216 15.51 4.89 -4.77
N ALA A 217 16.42 3.92 -4.71
CA ALA A 217 16.49 2.85 -5.69
C ALA A 217 15.33 1.86 -5.60
N SER A 218 14.65 1.76 -4.47
CA SER A 218 13.59 0.79 -4.25
C SER A 218 12.20 1.25 -4.66
N TRP A 219 12.02 2.53 -5.03
CA TRP A 219 10.71 3.03 -5.49
C TRP A 219 10.49 2.80 -6.99
N LEU A 220 9.23 2.62 -7.40
CA LEU A 220 8.85 2.31 -8.79
C LEU A 220 8.92 3.54 -9.71
N TRP A 221 10.12 3.96 -10.12
CA TRP A 221 10.34 5.11 -11.00
C TRP A 221 9.81 4.95 -12.43
N THR A 222 9.49 3.74 -12.88
CA THR A 222 8.92 3.50 -14.21
C THR A 222 7.48 3.99 -14.34
N HIS A 223 6.79 4.27 -13.23
CA HIS A 223 5.49 4.92 -13.24
C HIS A 223 5.64 6.42 -13.55
N LYS A 224 4.89 6.93 -14.55
CA LYS A 224 4.86 8.37 -14.88
C LYS A 224 4.11 9.15 -13.79
N ARG A 225 4.78 9.40 -12.63
CA ARG A 225 4.16 10.01 -11.45
C ARG A 225 3.67 11.44 -11.72
N TRP A 226 4.43 12.24 -12.45
CA TRP A 226 4.18 13.64 -12.75
C TRP A 226 3.64 13.86 -14.16
N LYS A 227 2.69 13.05 -14.60
CA LYS A 227 2.06 13.19 -15.92
C LYS A 227 0.99 14.30 -15.98
N HIS A 228 0.50 14.76 -14.83
CA HIS A 228 -0.41 15.90 -14.71
C HIS A 228 0.37 17.06 -14.14
N LYS A 229 0.13 18.25 -14.70
CA LYS A 229 0.62 19.52 -14.17
C LYS A 229 -0.54 20.23 -13.50
N HIS A 230 -0.29 20.87 -12.37
CA HIS A 230 -1.23 21.80 -11.77
C HIS A 230 -1.34 23.01 -12.71
N VAL A 231 -2.52 23.29 -13.20
CA VAL A 231 -2.78 24.52 -13.95
C VAL A 231 -3.34 25.48 -12.89
N GLU A 232 -2.57 26.48 -12.52
CA GLU A 232 -3.08 27.59 -11.73
C GLU A 232 -4.21 28.25 -12.54
N SER A 233 -5.41 28.27 -11.97
CA SER A 233 -6.60 28.92 -12.54
C SER A 233 -6.62 30.39 -12.19
#